data_64b99d138df2e305a0730ec2160ecc6c
#
_entry.id   64b99d138df2e305a0730ec2160ecc6c
#
_cell.length_a   1.000
_cell.length_b   1.000
_cell.length_c   1.000
_cell.angle_alpha   90.00
_cell.angle_beta   90.00
_cell.angle_gamma   90.00
#
_symmetry.space_group_name_H-M   'P 1'
#
loop_
_entity.id
_entity.type
_entity.pdbx_description
1 polymer ?
#
loop_
_entity_poly.entity_id
_entity_poly.type
_entity_poly.pdbx_seq_one_letter_code
_entity_poly.pdbx_strand_id
1 'polypeptide(L)'
;MKRALVSVSDKTNLVPFVKGLSENGFEIVSTGGTKKTLDEAGIKTISIEEVTHFPEILDGRVKTLNPYVHGGLLARRDVAEHMDTLDKLNITPIDLVCVNLYPFKETIEKPDVTLADAIENIDIGGPSMVRSAAKNYRDVTIVTDINDYETVLNEIKAHGNTTLETRTMLGAKAFRTTAAYDALISQYLTKRLDLEDPEKLTLTYDLKDTMRYGENSHQKAWLYEDPISKKFSILEAEQLHGKKLSYNNIKDADEALRSVREFDEPTVVAMKHMNPCGIGRGETLEQAWDRAYAADPVSIFGGVIALNRPVDLATAEKMRKIFLEIIIAPDFDEDAYAVLAKKKNIRLLKVDFSAKDEPTRHEVVSVMGGVLMQEQDTLKEDWHDWECVTDVKPTEEQLKTMMFAWKAVKHTKSNAIVVANDERTLGVGSGQPNRIDSLKIAVKHAGDAIDDRTVMASDAFFPFNDCVKFAGEHGIKAIVQPGGSVRDQESIDMANEMGIAMVMTGVRHFRH
;
A
#
# COMPACT_ATOMS: atom_id res chain seq x y z
N MET A 1 -44.88 11.88 13.31
CA MET A 1 -43.63 11.78 14.09
C MET A 1 -42.61 11.14 13.17
N LYS A 2 -41.38 11.65 13.13
CA LYS A 2 -40.31 11.03 12.32
C LYS A 2 -39.70 9.87 13.10
N ARG A 3 -39.21 8.87 12.40
CA ARG A 3 -38.60 7.67 13.01
C ARG A 3 -37.14 7.51 12.55
N ALA A 4 -36.27 7.28 13.53
CA ALA A 4 -34.86 6.94 13.30
C ALA A 4 -34.59 5.51 13.77
N LEU A 5 -34.02 4.68 12.90
CA LEU A 5 -33.52 3.35 13.23
C LEU A 5 -32.01 3.42 13.47
N VAL A 6 -31.57 3.08 14.67
CA VAL A 6 -30.19 3.21 15.12
C VAL A 6 -29.68 1.85 15.57
N SER A 7 -28.68 1.32 14.84
CA SER A 7 -28.06 0.03 15.14
C SER A 7 -26.58 0.09 14.75
N VAL A 8 -25.71 0.30 15.74
CA VAL A 8 -24.28 0.55 15.51
C VAL A 8 -23.40 -0.41 16.31
N SER A 9 -22.32 -0.85 15.72
CA SER A 9 -21.24 -1.58 16.37
C SER A 9 -20.33 -0.60 17.15
N ASP A 10 -19.78 0.39 16.47
CA ASP A 10 -19.04 1.50 17.10
C ASP A 10 -20.02 2.55 17.66
N LYS A 11 -19.92 2.79 18.95
CA LYS A 11 -20.79 3.70 19.72
C LYS A 11 -20.16 5.07 20.01
N THR A 12 -19.03 5.35 19.39
CA THR A 12 -18.32 6.64 19.52
C THR A 12 -19.25 7.79 19.12
N ASN A 13 -19.42 8.77 19.99
CA ASN A 13 -20.29 9.94 19.82
C ASN A 13 -21.78 9.63 19.54
N LEU A 14 -22.22 8.39 19.75
CA LEU A 14 -23.60 7.96 19.49
C LEU A 14 -24.64 8.70 20.37
N VAL A 15 -24.38 8.74 21.68
CA VAL A 15 -25.36 9.29 22.65
C VAL A 15 -25.70 10.76 22.38
N PRO A 16 -24.70 11.66 22.18
CA PRO A 16 -24.98 13.05 21.80
C PRO A 16 -25.80 13.18 20.50
N PHE A 17 -25.46 12.36 19.50
CA PHE A 17 -26.14 12.35 18.20
C PHE A 17 -27.61 11.94 18.35
N VAL A 18 -27.86 10.79 18.97
CA VAL A 18 -29.23 10.26 19.12
C VAL A 18 -30.09 11.12 20.07
N LYS A 19 -29.49 11.68 21.13
CA LYS A 19 -30.17 12.66 21.99
C LYS A 19 -30.64 13.87 21.18
N GLY A 20 -29.77 14.40 20.31
CA GLY A 20 -30.11 15.48 19.39
C GLY A 20 -31.25 15.11 18.43
N LEU A 21 -31.30 13.87 17.90
CA LEU A 21 -32.42 13.41 17.09
C LEU A 21 -33.74 13.38 17.90
N SER A 22 -33.70 12.81 19.10
CA SER A 22 -34.86 12.72 19.98
C SER A 22 -35.42 14.11 20.36
N GLU A 23 -34.55 15.05 20.71
CA GLU A 23 -34.91 16.45 21.02
C GLU A 23 -35.52 17.19 19.81
N ASN A 24 -35.22 16.72 18.57
CA ASN A 24 -35.83 17.26 17.35
C ASN A 24 -36.99 16.40 16.81
N GLY A 25 -37.65 15.63 17.69
CA GLY A 25 -38.93 14.97 17.42
C GLY A 25 -38.82 13.63 16.68
N PHE A 26 -37.65 12.99 16.68
CA PHE A 26 -37.51 11.62 16.17
C PHE A 26 -37.86 10.60 17.25
N GLU A 27 -38.70 9.64 16.90
CA GLU A 27 -38.87 8.38 17.64
C GLU A 27 -37.64 7.49 17.34
N ILE A 28 -37.01 6.95 18.37
CA ILE A 28 -35.78 6.17 18.24
C ILE A 28 -36.09 4.69 18.34
N VAL A 29 -35.89 3.97 17.25
CA VAL A 29 -35.91 2.49 17.22
C VAL A 29 -34.49 1.99 17.28
N SER A 30 -34.23 0.97 18.11
CA SER A 30 -32.88 0.45 18.25
C SER A 30 -32.83 -1.05 18.53
N THR A 31 -31.64 -1.65 18.41
CA THR A 31 -31.43 -3.09 18.55
C THR A 31 -30.38 -3.39 19.62
N GLY A 32 -30.53 -4.53 20.29
CA GLY A 32 -29.52 -5.16 21.14
C GLY A 32 -28.66 -4.23 22.00
N GLY A 33 -27.34 -4.30 21.84
CA GLY A 33 -26.39 -3.50 22.61
C GLY A 33 -26.47 -1.99 22.37
N THR A 34 -26.91 -1.55 21.18
CA THR A 34 -27.14 -0.13 20.88
C THR A 34 -28.32 0.42 21.73
N LYS A 35 -29.45 -0.32 21.77
CA LYS A 35 -30.60 0.03 22.60
C LYS A 35 -30.21 0.16 24.07
N LYS A 36 -29.47 -0.83 24.60
CA LYS A 36 -29.00 -0.81 26.00
C LYS A 36 -28.21 0.47 26.31
N THR A 37 -27.24 0.82 25.45
CA THR A 37 -26.41 2.03 25.61
C THR A 37 -27.29 3.32 25.64
N LEU A 38 -28.27 3.40 24.76
CA LEU A 38 -29.16 4.58 24.67
C LEU A 38 -30.12 4.69 25.89
N ASP A 39 -30.68 3.57 26.31
CA ASP A 39 -31.57 3.52 27.49
C ASP A 39 -30.79 3.87 28.77
N GLU A 40 -29.56 3.36 28.95
CA GLU A 40 -28.68 3.72 30.08
C GLU A 40 -28.33 5.23 30.08
N ALA A 41 -28.30 5.86 28.92
CA ALA A 41 -28.11 7.30 28.77
C ALA A 41 -29.40 8.12 28.95
N GLY A 42 -30.53 7.48 29.29
CA GLY A 42 -31.83 8.11 29.53
C GLY A 42 -32.58 8.52 28.24
N ILE A 43 -32.19 7.99 27.09
CA ILE A 43 -32.89 8.21 25.82
C ILE A 43 -33.97 7.13 25.67
N LYS A 44 -35.23 7.55 25.55
CA LYS A 44 -36.36 6.62 25.34
C LYS A 44 -36.24 5.97 23.96
N THR A 45 -36.17 4.66 23.93
CA THR A 45 -36.09 3.88 22.68
C THR A 45 -37.20 2.83 22.59
N ILE A 46 -37.53 2.46 21.34
CA ILE A 46 -38.44 1.35 21.03
C ILE A 46 -37.56 0.19 20.57
N SER A 47 -37.86 -1.03 20.97
CA SER A 47 -37.14 -2.19 20.51
C SER A 47 -37.52 -2.54 19.06
N ILE A 48 -36.59 -3.18 18.33
CA ILE A 48 -36.89 -3.60 16.97
C ILE A 48 -37.98 -4.66 16.93
N GLU A 49 -38.08 -5.51 17.95
CA GLU A 49 -39.15 -6.53 18.09
C GLU A 49 -40.55 -5.93 18.22
N GLU A 50 -40.65 -4.77 18.87
CA GLU A 50 -41.90 -4.02 18.92
C GLU A 50 -42.33 -3.49 17.55
N VAL A 51 -41.38 -3.16 16.69
CA VAL A 51 -41.64 -2.67 15.32
C VAL A 51 -41.91 -3.83 14.36
N THR A 52 -41.15 -4.92 14.47
CA THR A 52 -41.28 -6.06 13.56
C THR A 52 -42.35 -7.05 13.94
N HIS A 53 -42.85 -6.98 15.19
CA HIS A 53 -43.74 -7.97 15.81
C HIS A 53 -43.18 -9.42 15.67
N PHE A 54 -41.86 -9.53 15.66
CA PHE A 54 -41.15 -10.80 15.49
C PHE A 54 -39.92 -10.84 16.40
N PRO A 55 -39.69 -11.93 17.15
CA PRO A 55 -38.50 -12.04 18.01
C PRO A 55 -37.23 -12.16 17.21
N GLU A 56 -36.14 -11.76 17.85
CA GLU A 56 -34.79 -12.11 17.36
C GLU A 56 -34.62 -13.61 17.39
N ILE A 57 -34.07 -14.19 16.29
CA ILE A 57 -33.85 -15.65 16.16
C ILE A 57 -32.45 -15.93 15.64
N LEU A 58 -32.02 -17.22 15.75
CA LEU A 58 -30.74 -17.72 15.25
C LEU A 58 -29.56 -16.92 15.83
N ASP A 59 -29.56 -16.75 17.16
CA ASP A 59 -28.51 -16.04 17.91
C ASP A 59 -28.24 -14.62 17.38
N GLY A 60 -29.30 -13.95 16.90
CA GLY A 60 -29.21 -12.56 16.39
C GLY A 60 -28.96 -12.42 14.90
N ARG A 61 -28.78 -13.51 14.18
CA ARG A 61 -28.57 -13.47 12.72
C ARG A 61 -29.77 -12.92 11.95
N VAL A 62 -30.98 -13.10 12.48
CA VAL A 62 -32.21 -12.55 11.92
C VAL A 62 -32.89 -11.68 12.95
N LYS A 63 -32.90 -10.39 12.70
CA LYS A 63 -33.42 -9.34 13.58
C LYS A 63 -34.09 -8.21 12.79
N THR A 64 -33.38 -7.62 11.86
CA THR A 64 -33.80 -6.49 11.04
C THR A 64 -34.22 -6.86 9.62
N LEU A 65 -33.96 -8.10 9.20
CA LEU A 65 -34.41 -8.63 7.90
C LEU A 65 -35.91 -8.94 7.93
N ASN A 66 -36.71 -7.89 7.91
CA ASN A 66 -38.15 -7.99 8.12
C ASN A 66 -38.90 -6.98 7.24
N PRO A 67 -40.07 -7.34 6.67
CA PRO A 67 -40.84 -6.44 5.82
C PRO A 67 -41.27 -5.14 6.53
N TYR A 68 -41.49 -5.13 7.84
CA TYR A 68 -41.81 -3.91 8.60
C TYR A 68 -40.62 -2.91 8.59
N VAL A 69 -39.39 -3.39 8.60
CA VAL A 69 -38.20 -2.54 8.48
C VAL A 69 -38.02 -2.08 7.05
N HIS A 70 -37.91 -3.03 6.13
CA HIS A 70 -37.55 -2.72 4.74
C HIS A 70 -38.70 -2.03 3.98
N GLY A 71 -39.97 -2.31 4.33
CA GLY A 71 -41.13 -1.56 3.83
C GLY A 71 -41.07 -0.10 4.24
N GLY A 72 -40.80 0.16 5.53
CA GLY A 72 -40.64 1.51 6.06
C GLY A 72 -39.48 2.31 5.43
N LEU A 73 -38.41 1.62 4.98
CA LEU A 73 -37.28 2.22 4.31
C LEU A 73 -37.47 2.43 2.81
N LEU A 74 -38.06 1.46 2.10
CA LEU A 74 -38.13 1.43 0.64
C LEU A 74 -39.37 2.10 0.03
N ALA A 75 -40.41 2.38 0.84
CA ALA A 75 -41.60 3.03 0.34
C ALA A 75 -41.30 4.43 -0.19
N ARG A 76 -41.61 4.68 -1.43
CA ARG A 76 -41.53 5.99 -2.08
C ARG A 76 -42.71 6.83 -1.56
N ARG A 77 -42.40 7.96 -0.95
CA ARG A 77 -43.44 8.82 -0.30
C ARG A 77 -44.22 9.68 -1.27
N ASP A 78 -43.68 9.82 -2.50
CA ASP A 78 -44.34 10.48 -3.63
C ASP A 78 -45.33 9.56 -4.38
N VAL A 79 -45.42 8.28 -3.99
CA VAL A 79 -46.31 7.27 -4.61
C VAL A 79 -47.43 6.91 -3.63
N ALA A 80 -48.64 7.37 -3.89
CA ALA A 80 -49.79 7.16 -3.00
C ALA A 80 -50.05 5.68 -2.69
N GLU A 81 -49.96 4.80 -3.70
CA GLU A 81 -50.16 3.36 -3.54
C GLU A 81 -49.17 2.72 -2.55
N HIS A 82 -47.90 3.22 -2.52
CA HIS A 82 -46.91 2.78 -1.54
C HIS A 82 -47.32 3.18 -0.12
N MET A 83 -47.78 4.42 0.05
CA MET A 83 -48.24 4.92 1.37
C MET A 83 -49.48 4.20 1.83
N ASP A 84 -50.48 4.01 0.96
CA ASP A 84 -51.68 3.22 1.24
C ASP A 84 -51.36 1.77 1.66
N THR A 85 -50.33 1.19 1.06
CA THR A 85 -49.87 -0.16 1.42
C THR A 85 -49.25 -0.17 2.82
N LEU A 86 -48.41 0.80 3.16
CA LEU A 86 -47.86 0.91 4.51
C LEU A 86 -48.96 1.08 5.56
N ASP A 87 -49.94 1.93 5.29
CA ASP A 87 -51.06 2.18 6.18
C ASP A 87 -51.89 0.91 6.40
N LYS A 88 -52.26 0.18 5.34
CA LYS A 88 -52.96 -1.10 5.41
C LYS A 88 -52.25 -2.16 6.24
N LEU A 89 -50.91 -2.17 6.18
CA LEU A 89 -50.07 -3.13 6.88
C LEU A 89 -49.57 -2.63 8.25
N ASN A 90 -49.96 -1.42 8.67
CA ASN A 90 -49.47 -0.75 9.88
C ASN A 90 -47.93 -0.64 9.93
N ILE A 91 -47.30 -0.37 8.79
CA ILE A 91 -45.86 -0.13 8.69
C ILE A 91 -45.58 1.36 8.79
N THR A 92 -44.84 1.76 9.82
CA THR A 92 -44.45 3.17 9.98
C THR A 92 -43.22 3.46 9.11
N PRO A 93 -43.21 4.52 8.29
CA PRO A 93 -42.04 4.97 7.56
C PRO A 93 -40.85 5.24 8.48
N ILE A 94 -39.63 4.93 7.99
CA ILE A 94 -38.36 5.24 8.67
C ILE A 94 -37.68 6.38 7.91
N ASP A 95 -37.40 7.48 8.62
CA ASP A 95 -36.90 8.71 8.02
C ASP A 95 -35.37 8.81 8.05
N LEU A 96 -34.75 8.13 9.03
CA LEU A 96 -33.32 8.12 9.22
C LEU A 96 -32.85 6.72 9.64
N VAL A 97 -31.71 6.28 9.05
CA VAL A 97 -31.00 5.07 9.47
C VAL A 97 -29.61 5.47 9.87
N CYS A 98 -29.18 5.06 11.06
CA CYS A 98 -27.80 5.18 11.51
C CYS A 98 -27.27 3.77 11.80
N VAL A 99 -26.39 3.30 10.92
CA VAL A 99 -25.83 1.93 10.97
C VAL A 99 -24.37 1.98 10.56
N ASN A 100 -23.48 1.54 11.44
CA ASN A 100 -22.15 1.11 11.04
C ASN A 100 -22.06 -0.42 11.12
N LEU A 101 -21.26 -1.00 10.23
CA LEU A 101 -21.20 -2.44 10.04
C LEU A 101 -20.38 -3.13 11.15
N TYR A 102 -20.51 -4.44 11.26
CA TYR A 102 -19.68 -5.22 12.17
C TYR A 102 -18.21 -5.11 11.80
N PRO A 103 -17.29 -5.14 12.79
CA PRO A 103 -15.88 -4.89 12.60
C PRO A 103 -15.16 -6.09 12.00
N PHE A 104 -15.47 -6.43 10.74
CA PHE A 104 -14.86 -7.56 10.02
C PHE A 104 -13.35 -7.39 9.88
N LYS A 105 -12.89 -6.18 9.55
CA LYS A 105 -11.48 -5.83 9.45
C LYS A 105 -10.73 -6.15 10.75
N GLU A 106 -11.19 -5.60 11.87
CA GLU A 106 -10.57 -5.77 13.19
C GLU A 106 -10.62 -7.23 13.65
N THR A 107 -11.62 -7.97 13.17
CA THR A 107 -11.72 -9.41 13.47
C THR A 107 -10.65 -10.19 12.73
N ILE A 108 -10.46 -9.96 11.43
CA ILE A 108 -9.48 -10.73 10.62
C ILE A 108 -8.02 -10.31 10.89
N GLU A 109 -7.78 -9.16 11.50
CA GLU A 109 -6.44 -8.71 11.93
C GLU A 109 -5.98 -9.36 13.24
N LYS A 110 -6.84 -10.06 13.96
CA LYS A 110 -6.44 -10.79 15.19
C LYS A 110 -5.52 -11.97 14.84
N PRO A 111 -4.41 -12.17 15.59
CA PRO A 111 -3.43 -13.22 15.28
C PRO A 111 -4.02 -14.63 15.22
N ASP A 112 -4.98 -14.92 16.11
CA ASP A 112 -5.55 -16.27 16.31
C ASP A 112 -6.97 -16.39 15.74
N VAL A 113 -7.37 -15.53 14.77
CA VAL A 113 -8.71 -15.59 14.19
C VAL A 113 -8.94 -16.90 13.44
N THR A 114 -10.02 -17.58 13.78
CA THR A 114 -10.48 -18.77 13.04
C THR A 114 -11.36 -18.34 11.86
N LEU A 115 -11.49 -19.22 10.86
CA LEU A 115 -12.44 -18.98 9.76
C LEU A 115 -13.89 -18.86 10.30
N ALA A 116 -14.25 -19.64 11.33
CA ALA A 116 -15.57 -19.57 11.94
C ALA A 116 -15.81 -18.19 12.59
N ASP A 117 -14.83 -17.64 13.31
CA ASP A 117 -14.93 -16.30 13.90
C ASP A 117 -15.07 -15.23 12.82
N ALA A 118 -14.31 -15.32 11.73
CA ALA A 118 -14.42 -14.40 10.62
C ALA A 118 -15.81 -14.44 9.98
N ILE A 119 -16.35 -15.63 9.70
CA ILE A 119 -17.68 -15.82 9.12
C ILE A 119 -18.78 -15.27 10.04
N GLU A 120 -18.69 -15.52 11.36
CA GLU A 120 -19.68 -15.03 12.33
C GLU A 120 -19.70 -13.49 12.43
N ASN A 121 -18.60 -12.84 12.08
CA ASN A 121 -18.50 -11.36 12.04
C ASN A 121 -18.86 -10.74 10.68
N ILE A 122 -19.43 -11.50 9.75
CA ILE A 122 -20.02 -10.97 8.52
C ILE A 122 -21.42 -10.43 8.84
N ASP A 123 -21.58 -9.13 8.71
CA ASP A 123 -22.86 -8.45 8.90
C ASP A 123 -23.79 -8.63 7.69
N ILE A 124 -25.00 -9.14 7.93
CA ILE A 124 -26.03 -9.31 6.91
C ILE A 124 -27.11 -8.23 7.03
N GLY A 125 -27.59 -8.00 8.24
CA GLY A 125 -28.68 -7.06 8.50
C GLY A 125 -28.31 -5.61 8.28
N GLY A 126 -27.10 -5.22 8.72
CA GLY A 126 -26.57 -3.87 8.54
C GLY A 126 -26.48 -3.46 7.07
N PRO A 127 -25.74 -4.17 6.22
CA PRO A 127 -25.66 -3.87 4.79
C PRO A 127 -27.04 -3.84 4.11
N SER A 128 -27.96 -4.72 4.49
CA SER A 128 -29.32 -4.74 3.94
C SER A 128 -30.10 -3.46 4.24
N MET A 129 -30.04 -2.97 5.48
CA MET A 129 -30.66 -1.70 5.88
C MET A 129 -29.98 -0.50 5.21
N VAL A 130 -28.64 -0.48 5.19
CA VAL A 130 -27.84 0.58 4.54
C VAL A 130 -28.21 0.70 3.06
N ARG A 131 -28.28 -0.41 2.34
CA ARG A 131 -28.62 -0.41 0.90
C ARG A 131 -30.07 0.00 0.65
N SER A 132 -31.00 -0.44 1.50
CA SER A 132 -32.43 -0.06 1.40
C SER A 132 -32.62 1.43 1.60
N ALA A 133 -32.02 2.00 2.64
CA ALA A 133 -32.07 3.43 2.91
C ALA A 133 -31.39 4.25 1.81
N ALA A 134 -30.21 3.81 1.37
CA ALA A 134 -29.45 4.47 0.30
C ALA A 134 -30.21 4.45 -1.04
N LYS A 135 -30.92 3.37 -1.38
CA LYS A 135 -31.78 3.30 -2.56
C LYS A 135 -32.90 4.33 -2.52
N ASN A 136 -33.44 4.60 -1.33
CA ASN A 136 -34.50 5.57 -1.11
C ASN A 136 -33.99 6.90 -0.53
N TYR A 137 -32.79 7.34 -0.90
CA TYR A 137 -32.16 8.58 -0.39
C TYR A 137 -33.00 9.84 -0.55
N ARG A 138 -33.96 9.85 -1.46
CA ARG A 138 -34.88 10.99 -1.60
C ARG A 138 -35.72 11.21 -0.33
N ASP A 139 -36.10 10.14 0.34
CA ASP A 139 -36.98 10.14 1.49
C ASP A 139 -36.27 9.79 2.81
N VAL A 140 -35.16 9.07 2.77
CA VAL A 140 -34.48 8.52 3.93
C VAL A 140 -33.02 9.04 4.02
N THR A 141 -32.66 9.51 5.21
CA THR A 141 -31.26 9.84 5.55
C THR A 141 -30.55 8.59 6.01
N ILE A 142 -29.43 8.23 5.35
CA ILE A 142 -28.55 7.12 5.77
C ILE A 142 -27.24 7.66 6.33
N VAL A 143 -26.86 7.23 7.52
CA VAL A 143 -25.61 7.61 8.19
C VAL A 143 -24.83 6.33 8.50
N THR A 144 -23.67 6.18 7.85
CA THR A 144 -22.78 5.03 8.03
C THR A 144 -21.46 5.37 8.73
N ASP A 145 -21.19 6.66 8.94
CA ASP A 145 -19.94 7.17 9.46
C ASP A 145 -20.19 8.21 10.57
N ILE A 146 -19.47 8.08 11.66
CA ILE A 146 -19.55 9.00 12.82
C ILE A 146 -19.20 10.45 12.47
N ASN A 147 -18.36 10.65 11.44
CA ASN A 147 -17.96 11.98 10.97
C ASN A 147 -19.13 12.75 10.32
N ASP A 148 -20.22 12.10 9.96
CA ASP A 148 -21.40 12.73 9.38
C ASP A 148 -22.42 13.17 10.43
N TYR A 149 -22.28 12.76 11.70
CA TYR A 149 -23.24 13.04 12.78
C TYR A 149 -23.50 14.53 12.96
N GLU A 150 -22.46 15.34 12.99
CA GLU A 150 -22.59 16.78 13.21
C GLU A 150 -23.33 17.45 12.06
N THR A 151 -22.97 17.15 10.81
CA THR A 151 -23.63 17.70 9.61
C THR A 151 -25.11 17.36 9.59
N VAL A 152 -25.45 16.08 9.80
CA VAL A 152 -26.83 15.60 9.80
C VAL A 152 -27.63 16.26 10.92
N LEU A 153 -27.09 16.33 12.13
CA LEU A 153 -27.79 16.92 13.28
C LEU A 153 -28.00 18.42 13.11
N ASN A 154 -27.04 19.15 12.57
CA ASN A 154 -27.14 20.58 12.30
C ASN A 154 -28.23 20.89 11.27
N GLU A 155 -28.32 20.13 10.19
CA GLU A 155 -29.40 20.29 9.21
C GLU A 155 -30.79 19.95 9.80
N ILE A 156 -30.88 18.88 10.60
CA ILE A 156 -32.15 18.52 11.30
C ILE A 156 -32.60 19.63 12.25
N LYS A 157 -31.66 20.21 13.01
CA LYS A 157 -31.98 21.34 13.91
C LYS A 157 -32.46 22.58 13.14
N ALA A 158 -31.84 22.86 12.00
CA ALA A 158 -32.16 24.05 11.21
C ALA A 158 -33.44 23.91 10.39
N HIS A 159 -33.73 22.75 9.85
CA HIS A 159 -34.79 22.53 8.86
C HIS A 159 -35.75 21.40 9.20
N GLY A 160 -35.56 20.74 10.32
CA GLY A 160 -36.36 19.56 10.74
C GLY A 160 -36.04 18.30 9.93
N ASN A 161 -35.17 18.36 8.94
CA ASN A 161 -34.67 17.23 8.10
C ASN A 161 -33.36 17.57 7.46
N THR A 162 -32.64 16.56 6.92
CA THR A 162 -31.51 16.78 6.05
C THR A 162 -31.94 17.31 4.68
N THR A 163 -31.03 18.00 3.99
CA THR A 163 -31.24 18.43 2.61
C THR A 163 -31.19 17.27 1.63
N LEU A 164 -31.79 17.41 0.45
CA LEU A 164 -31.70 16.37 -0.59
C LEU A 164 -30.25 16.18 -1.05
N GLU A 165 -29.47 17.25 -1.09
CA GLU A 165 -28.05 17.19 -1.44
C GLU A 165 -27.29 16.32 -0.46
N THR A 166 -27.44 16.56 0.85
CA THR A 166 -26.81 15.76 1.91
C THR A 166 -27.25 14.30 1.83
N ARG A 167 -28.56 14.02 1.65
CA ARG A 167 -29.03 12.64 1.49
C ARG A 167 -28.46 11.95 0.27
N THR A 168 -28.29 12.68 -0.84
CA THR A 168 -27.66 12.14 -2.07
C THR A 168 -26.20 11.75 -1.82
N MET A 169 -25.43 12.63 -1.16
CA MET A 169 -24.02 12.36 -0.79
C MET A 169 -23.91 11.17 0.16
N LEU A 170 -24.73 11.13 1.20
CA LEU A 170 -24.76 10.04 2.18
C LEU A 170 -25.18 8.72 1.54
N GLY A 171 -26.17 8.73 0.63
CA GLY A 171 -26.57 7.55 -0.13
C GLY A 171 -25.45 6.99 -1.00
N ALA A 172 -24.71 7.86 -1.68
CA ALA A 172 -23.53 7.44 -2.45
C ALA A 172 -22.40 6.89 -1.55
N LYS A 173 -22.18 7.52 -0.36
CA LYS A 173 -21.23 7.04 0.64
C LYS A 173 -21.64 5.67 1.18
N ALA A 174 -22.91 5.45 1.46
CA ALA A 174 -23.44 4.17 1.93
C ALA A 174 -23.16 3.02 0.96
N PHE A 175 -23.34 3.23 -0.35
CA PHE A 175 -22.98 2.22 -1.36
C PHE A 175 -21.46 1.97 -1.43
N ARG A 176 -20.61 2.98 -1.28
CA ARG A 176 -19.16 2.77 -1.17
C ARG A 176 -18.79 1.97 0.07
N THR A 177 -19.43 2.24 1.21
CA THR A 177 -19.21 1.52 2.47
C THR A 177 -19.54 0.03 2.32
N THR A 178 -20.70 -0.31 1.76
CA THR A 178 -21.06 -1.73 1.56
C THR A 178 -20.20 -2.40 0.49
N ALA A 179 -19.84 -1.71 -0.59
CA ALA A 179 -18.94 -2.24 -1.61
C ALA A 179 -17.53 -2.54 -1.05
N ALA A 180 -16.98 -1.63 -0.24
CA ALA A 180 -15.68 -1.83 0.42
C ALA A 180 -15.72 -2.98 1.42
N TYR A 181 -16.81 -3.10 2.18
CA TYR A 181 -17.04 -4.20 3.11
C TYR A 181 -17.06 -5.56 2.40
N ASP A 182 -17.85 -5.70 1.35
CA ASP A 182 -17.94 -6.92 0.55
C ASP A 182 -16.61 -7.24 -0.16
N ALA A 183 -15.90 -6.21 -0.66
CA ALA A 183 -14.60 -6.40 -1.28
C ALA A 183 -13.57 -6.97 -0.29
N LEU A 184 -13.56 -6.48 0.95
CA LEU A 184 -12.65 -6.99 1.99
C LEU A 184 -12.98 -8.45 2.35
N ILE A 185 -14.26 -8.79 2.49
CA ILE A 185 -14.71 -10.16 2.74
C ILE A 185 -14.30 -11.08 1.58
N SER A 186 -14.56 -10.63 0.34
CA SER A 186 -14.19 -11.38 -0.86
C SER A 186 -12.69 -11.64 -0.93
N GLN A 187 -11.86 -10.62 -0.70
CA GLN A 187 -10.40 -10.77 -0.68
C GLN A 187 -9.92 -11.74 0.40
N TYR A 188 -10.49 -11.64 1.62
CA TYR A 188 -10.15 -12.55 2.71
C TYR A 188 -10.46 -14.01 2.37
N LEU A 189 -11.68 -14.28 1.87
CA LEU A 189 -12.12 -15.63 1.52
C LEU A 189 -11.35 -16.18 0.31
N THR A 190 -11.13 -15.39 -0.73
CA THR A 190 -10.33 -15.77 -1.91
C THR A 190 -8.93 -16.21 -1.49
N LYS A 191 -8.25 -15.41 -0.65
CA LYS A 191 -6.94 -15.75 -0.10
C LYS A 191 -6.98 -17.02 0.77
N ARG A 192 -8.03 -17.18 1.57
CA ARG A 192 -8.18 -18.34 2.48
C ARG A 192 -8.41 -19.64 1.75
N LEU A 193 -9.02 -19.57 0.56
CA LEU A 193 -9.29 -20.70 -0.34
C LEU A 193 -8.17 -20.93 -1.36
N ASP A 194 -7.11 -20.12 -1.32
CA ASP A 194 -5.98 -20.20 -2.25
C ASP A 194 -6.42 -20.14 -3.75
N LEU A 195 -7.35 -19.22 -4.03
CA LEU A 195 -7.85 -19.00 -5.39
C LEU A 195 -6.96 -17.96 -6.08
N GLU A 196 -6.26 -18.39 -7.12
CA GLU A 196 -5.30 -17.55 -7.84
C GLU A 196 -5.96 -16.61 -8.87
N ASP A 197 -7.03 -17.08 -9.57
CA ASP A 197 -7.64 -16.39 -10.72
C ASP A 197 -9.17 -16.22 -10.56
N PRO A 198 -9.65 -15.44 -9.58
CA PRO A 198 -11.08 -15.21 -9.43
C PRO A 198 -11.64 -14.47 -10.64
N GLU A 199 -12.84 -14.85 -11.08
CA GLU A 199 -13.51 -14.29 -12.28
C GLU A 199 -13.81 -12.79 -12.17
N LYS A 200 -13.72 -12.20 -10.97
CA LYS A 200 -13.88 -10.77 -10.70
C LYS A 200 -12.84 -10.29 -9.70
N LEU A 201 -12.07 -9.29 -10.11
CA LEU A 201 -11.16 -8.59 -9.22
C LEU A 201 -11.93 -7.51 -8.44
N THR A 202 -12.00 -7.66 -7.11
CA THR A 202 -12.55 -6.65 -6.21
C THR A 202 -11.44 -6.13 -5.30
N LEU A 203 -11.12 -4.85 -5.42
CA LEU A 203 -10.12 -4.17 -4.59
C LEU A 203 -10.79 -3.02 -3.84
N THR A 204 -10.38 -2.81 -2.60
CA THR A 204 -10.78 -1.65 -1.82
C THR A 204 -9.55 -1.01 -1.17
N TYR A 205 -9.58 0.32 -1.09
CA TYR A 205 -8.57 1.15 -0.44
C TYR A 205 -9.25 2.33 0.23
N ASP A 206 -8.74 2.73 1.38
CA ASP A 206 -9.23 3.89 2.11
C ASP A 206 -8.48 5.16 1.70
N LEU A 207 -9.20 6.28 1.54
CA LEU A 207 -8.57 7.56 1.22
C LEU A 207 -7.75 8.05 2.42
N LYS A 208 -6.42 8.04 2.25
CA LYS A 208 -5.49 8.56 3.26
C LYS A 208 -5.29 10.07 3.13
N ASP A 209 -5.16 10.55 1.88
CA ASP A 209 -4.84 11.96 1.64
C ASP A 209 -5.24 12.44 0.25
N THR A 210 -5.59 13.73 0.17
CA THR A 210 -5.70 14.46 -1.10
C THR A 210 -4.39 15.19 -1.34
N MET A 211 -3.69 14.80 -2.39
CA MET A 211 -2.37 15.33 -2.70
C MET A 211 -2.45 16.69 -3.40
N ARG A 212 -1.40 17.48 -3.24
CA ARG A 212 -1.34 18.82 -3.88
C ARG A 212 -1.45 18.72 -5.39
N TYR A 213 -0.79 17.74 -6.00
CA TYR A 213 -0.82 17.38 -7.42
C TYR A 213 -0.18 15.99 -7.60
N GLY A 214 -0.33 15.39 -8.77
CA GLY A 214 0.24 14.10 -9.13
C GLY A 214 1.71 14.20 -9.54
N GLU A 215 2.11 13.38 -10.48
CA GLU A 215 3.46 13.40 -11.02
C GLU A 215 3.81 14.78 -11.64
N ASN A 216 2.83 15.40 -12.27
CA ASN A 216 2.92 16.75 -12.83
C ASN A 216 1.92 17.71 -12.18
N SER A 217 2.25 19.00 -12.14
CA SER A 217 1.51 20.03 -11.41
C SER A 217 0.04 20.22 -11.85
N HIS A 218 -0.31 19.82 -13.06
CA HIS A 218 -1.67 19.91 -13.60
C HIS A 218 -2.53 18.68 -13.32
N GLN A 219 -1.95 17.59 -12.80
CA GLN A 219 -2.63 16.34 -12.50
C GLN A 219 -3.17 16.35 -11.07
N LYS A 220 -4.45 16.09 -10.91
CA LYS A 220 -5.02 15.82 -9.59
C LYS A 220 -4.57 14.44 -9.11
N ALA A 221 -4.33 14.28 -7.81
CA ALA A 221 -3.91 13.01 -7.22
C ALA A 221 -4.46 12.80 -5.82
N TRP A 222 -4.65 11.55 -5.48
CA TRP A 222 -5.11 11.07 -4.19
C TRP A 222 -4.22 9.92 -3.74
N LEU A 223 -4.00 9.84 -2.46
CA LEU A 223 -3.33 8.71 -1.82
C LEU A 223 -4.37 7.86 -1.13
N TYR A 224 -4.40 6.59 -1.49
CA TYR A 224 -5.22 5.60 -0.84
C TYR A 224 -4.32 4.58 -0.15
N GLU A 225 -4.76 4.08 1.00
CA GLU A 225 -4.07 3.04 1.74
C GLU A 225 -4.87 1.73 1.76
N ASP A 226 -4.16 0.66 1.97
CA ASP A 226 -4.72 -0.67 2.20
C ASP A 226 -5.55 -0.65 3.49
N PRO A 227 -6.81 -1.12 3.50
CA PRO A 227 -7.56 -1.24 4.75
C PRO A 227 -6.83 -2.11 5.79
N ILE A 228 -6.05 -3.10 5.37
CA ILE A 228 -5.20 -3.90 6.26
C ILE A 228 -3.79 -3.34 6.23
N SER A 229 -3.40 -2.73 7.33
CA SER A 229 -2.09 -2.08 7.50
C SER A 229 -0.91 -3.02 7.22
N LYS A 230 0.15 -2.48 6.63
CA LYS A 230 1.43 -3.14 6.37
C LYS A 230 2.54 -2.39 7.09
N LYS A 231 3.09 -2.95 8.14
CA LYS A 231 4.07 -2.29 9.00
C LYS A 231 5.32 -1.83 8.24
N PHE A 232 5.83 -2.66 7.32
CA PHE A 232 6.94 -2.28 6.45
C PHE A 232 6.40 -1.58 5.20
N SER A 233 6.07 -0.29 5.33
CA SER A 233 5.45 0.52 4.28
C SER A 233 5.75 2.00 4.48
N ILE A 234 5.87 2.73 3.39
CA ILE A 234 5.97 4.21 3.43
C ILE A 234 4.67 4.84 3.93
N LEU A 235 3.54 4.17 3.76
CA LEU A 235 2.24 4.69 4.20
C LEU A 235 2.04 4.58 5.72
N GLU A 236 2.74 3.64 6.37
CA GLU A 236 2.78 3.46 7.82
C GLU A 236 4.01 4.12 8.47
N ALA A 237 4.90 4.72 7.66
CA ALA A 237 6.06 5.40 8.18
C ALA A 237 5.68 6.58 9.09
N GLU A 238 6.30 6.67 10.24
CA GLU A 238 6.21 7.84 11.10
C GLU A 238 7.07 8.98 10.52
N GLN A 239 6.42 10.05 10.08
CA GLN A 239 7.13 11.23 9.61
C GLN A 239 7.55 12.11 10.81
N LEU A 240 8.80 11.99 11.22
CA LEU A 240 9.37 12.71 12.38
C LEU A 240 9.62 14.19 12.08
N HIS A 241 9.92 14.56 10.82
CA HIS A 241 10.29 15.91 10.42
C HIS A 241 9.96 16.21 8.96
N GLY A 242 9.83 17.51 8.65
CA GLY A 242 9.82 18.05 7.30
C GLY A 242 8.43 18.29 6.71
N LYS A 243 8.41 18.61 5.42
CA LYS A 243 7.18 18.88 4.68
C LYS A 243 6.43 17.58 4.36
N LYS A 244 5.10 17.70 4.17
CA LYS A 244 4.26 16.64 3.65
C LYS A 244 4.87 16.00 2.38
N LEU A 245 4.73 14.69 2.25
CA LEU A 245 5.20 13.95 1.08
C LEU A 245 4.41 14.36 -0.17
N SER A 246 5.09 14.48 -1.29
CA SER A 246 4.47 14.63 -2.61
C SER A 246 4.26 13.26 -3.27
N TYR A 247 3.49 13.22 -4.34
CA TYR A 247 3.28 12.04 -5.17
C TYR A 247 4.62 11.37 -5.57
N ASN A 248 5.56 12.17 -6.13
CA ASN A 248 6.87 11.66 -6.53
C ASN A 248 7.72 11.22 -5.33
N ASN A 249 7.60 11.92 -4.18
CA ASN A 249 8.30 11.51 -2.96
C ASN A 249 7.87 10.11 -2.49
N ILE A 250 6.58 9.80 -2.56
CA ILE A 250 6.06 8.48 -2.16
C ILE A 250 6.56 7.40 -3.11
N LYS A 251 6.55 7.63 -4.43
CA LYS A 251 7.07 6.67 -5.41
C LYS A 251 8.56 6.37 -5.19
N ASP A 252 9.38 7.40 -5.06
CA ASP A 252 10.82 7.24 -4.84
C ASP A 252 11.12 6.59 -3.48
N ALA A 253 10.36 6.95 -2.44
CA ALA A 253 10.52 6.41 -1.09
C ALA A 253 10.12 4.93 -0.99
N ASP A 254 9.02 4.52 -1.63
CA ASP A 254 8.58 3.12 -1.70
C ASP A 254 9.65 2.28 -2.40
N GLU A 255 10.20 2.78 -3.49
CA GLU A 255 11.26 2.09 -4.23
C GLU A 255 12.56 1.98 -3.44
N ALA A 256 12.96 3.04 -2.75
CA ALA A 256 14.15 3.02 -1.90
C ALA A 256 13.99 2.00 -0.76
N LEU A 257 12.78 1.93 -0.17
CA LEU A 257 12.45 0.98 0.88
C LEU A 257 12.47 -0.46 0.37
N ARG A 258 11.90 -0.73 -0.82
CA ARG A 258 11.95 -2.03 -1.48
C ARG A 258 13.38 -2.48 -1.76
N SER A 259 14.24 -1.57 -2.20
CA SER A 259 15.63 -1.88 -2.50
C SER A 259 16.44 -2.17 -1.24
N VAL A 260 16.33 -1.34 -0.19
CA VAL A 260 17.17 -1.49 1.01
C VAL A 260 16.85 -2.75 1.82
N ARG A 261 15.62 -3.28 1.73
CA ARG A 261 15.22 -4.51 2.45
C ARG A 261 15.92 -5.77 1.96
N GLU A 262 16.48 -5.75 0.75
CA GLU A 262 17.21 -6.89 0.18
C GLU A 262 18.51 -7.19 0.92
N PHE A 263 19.01 -6.25 1.72
CA PHE A 263 20.33 -6.32 2.35
C PHE A 263 20.23 -6.55 3.86
N ASP A 264 21.05 -7.47 4.37
CA ASP A 264 21.15 -7.76 5.80
C ASP A 264 22.30 -7.03 6.48
N GLU A 265 23.42 -6.79 5.79
CA GLU A 265 24.54 -5.95 6.26
C GLU A 265 24.16 -4.47 6.29
N PRO A 266 24.86 -3.62 7.07
CA PRO A 266 24.63 -2.17 7.05
C PRO A 266 24.73 -1.63 5.62
N THR A 267 23.61 -1.13 5.10
CA THR A 267 23.46 -0.70 3.70
C THR A 267 22.73 0.61 3.61
N VAL A 268 23.16 1.44 2.68
CA VAL A 268 22.54 2.69 2.26
C VAL A 268 22.19 2.63 0.80
N VAL A 269 20.92 2.89 0.49
CA VAL A 269 20.40 3.02 -0.88
C VAL A 269 20.06 4.48 -1.14
N ALA A 270 20.69 5.06 -2.14
CA ALA A 270 20.34 6.37 -2.69
C ALA A 270 19.50 6.17 -3.95
N MET A 271 18.27 6.68 -3.92
CA MET A 271 17.26 6.52 -4.98
C MET A 271 16.90 7.86 -5.58
N LYS A 272 16.74 7.92 -6.90
CA LYS A 272 16.25 9.07 -7.61
C LYS A 272 15.46 8.66 -8.86
N HIS A 273 14.23 9.16 -8.97
CA HIS A 273 13.32 8.82 -10.08
C HIS A 273 13.10 7.30 -10.22
N MET A 274 12.95 6.64 -9.05
CA MET A 274 12.75 5.19 -8.94
C MET A 274 13.89 4.34 -9.54
N ASN A 275 15.12 4.87 -9.57
CA ASN A 275 16.33 4.13 -9.92
C ASN A 275 17.40 4.36 -8.85
N PRO A 276 18.17 3.33 -8.48
CA PRO A 276 19.30 3.53 -7.61
C PRO A 276 20.38 4.36 -8.32
N CYS A 277 20.77 5.46 -7.71
CA CYS A 277 21.94 6.22 -8.15
C CYS A 277 23.22 5.83 -7.37
N GLY A 278 23.06 5.17 -6.22
CA GLY A 278 24.17 4.65 -5.45
C GLY A 278 23.68 3.71 -4.35
N ILE A 279 24.30 2.52 -4.27
CA ILE A 279 24.12 1.59 -3.15
C ILE A 279 25.49 1.33 -2.56
N GLY A 280 25.62 1.50 -1.25
CA GLY A 280 26.85 1.23 -0.50
C GLY A 280 26.56 0.33 0.69
N ARG A 281 27.45 -0.61 0.96
CA ARG A 281 27.44 -1.48 2.15
C ARG A 281 28.72 -1.35 2.94
N GLY A 282 28.71 -1.64 4.22
CA GLY A 282 29.88 -1.54 5.07
C GLY A 282 29.71 -2.24 6.41
N GLU A 283 30.76 -2.23 7.21
CA GLU A 283 30.71 -2.70 8.62
C GLU A 283 29.92 -1.71 9.50
N THR A 284 29.96 -0.44 9.14
CA THR A 284 29.21 0.64 9.82
C THR A 284 28.31 1.37 8.83
N LEU A 285 27.29 2.04 9.36
CA LEU A 285 26.39 2.86 8.54
C LEU A 285 27.12 4.05 7.90
N GLU A 286 28.08 4.63 8.62
CA GLU A 286 28.92 5.71 8.11
C GLU A 286 29.72 5.29 6.87
N GLN A 287 30.32 4.10 6.90
CA GLN A 287 31.04 3.53 5.73
C GLN A 287 30.06 3.28 4.57
N ALA A 288 28.90 2.69 4.86
CA ALA A 288 27.88 2.43 3.84
C ALA A 288 27.40 3.73 3.16
N TRP A 289 27.24 4.81 3.95
CA TRP A 289 26.93 6.14 3.42
C TRP A 289 28.03 6.68 2.49
N ASP A 290 29.28 6.65 2.95
CA ASP A 290 30.40 7.17 2.14
C ASP A 290 30.49 6.44 0.79
N ARG A 291 30.26 5.13 0.79
CA ARG A 291 30.28 4.27 -0.38
C ARG A 291 29.10 4.55 -1.31
N ALA A 292 27.88 4.68 -0.77
CA ALA A 292 26.70 5.06 -1.54
C ALA A 292 26.84 6.46 -2.16
N TYR A 293 27.37 7.42 -1.39
CA TYR A 293 27.66 8.76 -1.88
C TYR A 293 28.69 8.77 -3.00
N ALA A 294 29.76 7.99 -2.84
CA ALA A 294 30.85 7.91 -3.82
C ALA A 294 30.46 7.18 -5.11
N ALA A 295 29.32 6.47 -5.14
CA ALA A 295 28.83 5.83 -6.36
C ALA A 295 28.39 6.86 -7.41
N ASP A 296 27.63 7.89 -7.02
CA ASP A 296 27.26 9.02 -7.89
C ASP A 296 27.02 10.27 -7.04
N PRO A 297 28.06 11.04 -6.74
CA PRO A 297 27.96 12.24 -5.90
C PRO A 297 27.17 13.39 -6.55
N VAL A 298 26.88 13.30 -7.85
CA VAL A 298 26.09 14.28 -8.59
C VAL A 298 24.60 13.96 -8.50
N SER A 299 24.22 12.72 -8.84
CA SER A 299 22.81 12.33 -8.90
C SER A 299 22.16 12.22 -7.53
N ILE A 300 22.92 11.89 -6.48
CA ILE A 300 22.43 11.77 -5.10
C ILE A 300 21.88 13.09 -4.53
N PHE A 301 22.28 14.24 -5.09
CA PHE A 301 21.74 15.55 -4.72
C PHE A 301 20.23 15.60 -5.00
N GLY A 302 19.45 15.88 -3.96
CA GLY A 302 17.98 15.86 -4.01
C GLY A 302 17.38 14.45 -4.08
N GLY A 303 18.15 13.43 -3.77
CA GLY A 303 17.69 12.04 -3.73
C GLY A 303 16.94 11.66 -2.45
N VAL A 304 16.39 10.47 -2.49
CA VAL A 304 15.78 9.76 -1.35
C VAL A 304 16.78 8.72 -0.87
N ILE A 305 17.03 8.70 0.43
CA ILE A 305 18.01 7.79 1.05
C ILE A 305 17.29 6.83 1.98
N ALA A 306 17.46 5.53 1.76
CA ALA A 306 16.99 4.49 2.67
C ALA A 306 18.19 3.78 3.31
N LEU A 307 18.09 3.56 4.63
CA LEU A 307 19.11 2.93 5.45
C LEU A 307 18.47 1.79 6.25
N ASN A 308 19.14 0.66 6.39
CA ASN A 308 18.62 -0.49 7.13
C ASN A 308 19.13 -0.57 8.59
N ARG A 309 19.73 0.49 9.11
CA ARG A 309 20.14 0.65 10.51
C ARG A 309 19.71 2.03 11.02
N PRO A 310 19.58 2.21 12.35
CA PRO A 310 19.36 3.52 12.94
C PRO A 310 20.44 4.52 12.51
N VAL A 311 20.04 5.75 12.22
CA VAL A 311 20.97 6.81 11.79
C VAL A 311 21.72 7.34 13.00
N ASP A 312 23.03 7.17 13.02
CA ASP A 312 23.93 7.71 14.03
C ASP A 312 24.39 9.14 13.70
N LEU A 313 25.02 9.81 14.69
CA LEU A 313 25.51 11.17 14.54
C LEU A 313 26.55 11.30 13.42
N ALA A 314 27.49 10.35 13.29
CA ALA A 314 28.57 10.41 12.30
C ALA A 314 28.01 10.39 10.87
N THR A 315 27.06 9.50 10.63
CA THR A 315 26.34 9.41 9.35
C THR A 315 25.51 10.68 9.08
N ALA A 316 24.77 11.16 10.09
CA ALA A 316 23.95 12.36 9.98
C ALA A 316 24.78 13.62 9.65
N GLU A 317 25.95 13.78 10.26
CA GLU A 317 26.86 14.91 10.00
C GLU A 317 27.40 14.91 8.56
N LYS A 318 27.53 13.74 7.92
CA LYS A 318 27.90 13.63 6.51
C LYS A 318 26.70 13.91 5.60
N MET A 319 25.54 13.33 5.89
CA MET A 319 24.30 13.49 5.09
C MET A 319 23.84 14.95 5.07
N ARG A 320 23.98 15.69 6.16
CA ARG A 320 23.58 17.10 6.21
C ARG A 320 24.35 18.02 5.27
N LYS A 321 25.52 17.61 4.76
CA LYS A 321 26.36 18.44 3.88
C LYS A 321 25.77 18.65 2.51
N ILE A 322 24.86 17.76 2.06
CA ILE A 322 24.18 17.85 0.77
C ILE A 322 22.67 18.06 0.95
N PHE A 323 22.01 18.48 -0.09
CA PHE A 323 20.55 18.52 -0.12
C PHE A 323 20.00 17.13 -0.39
N LEU A 324 19.13 16.63 0.52
CA LEU A 324 18.38 15.39 0.39
C LEU A 324 16.90 15.69 0.58
N GLU A 325 16.04 15.00 -0.16
CA GLU A 325 14.59 15.14 -0.05
C GLU A 325 14.02 14.36 1.12
N ILE A 326 14.44 13.09 1.27
CA ILE A 326 13.92 12.16 2.27
C ILE A 326 15.06 11.29 2.80
N ILE A 327 15.01 10.99 4.09
CA ILE A 327 15.81 9.95 4.74
C ILE A 327 14.86 8.98 5.41
N ILE A 328 15.01 7.68 5.13
CA ILE A 328 14.19 6.58 5.64
C ILE A 328 15.10 5.65 6.43
N ALA A 329 14.75 5.37 7.68
CA ALA A 329 15.54 4.47 8.53
C ALA A 329 14.64 3.75 9.55
N PRO A 330 15.15 2.68 10.21
CA PRO A 330 14.45 2.06 11.34
C PRO A 330 14.28 3.02 12.52
N ASP A 331 15.27 3.91 12.76
CA ASP A 331 15.25 4.92 13.81
C ASP A 331 16.29 5.99 13.55
N PHE A 332 16.33 7.03 14.40
CA PHE A 332 17.32 8.11 14.40
C PHE A 332 17.76 8.35 15.83
N ASP A 333 19.07 8.32 16.09
CA ASP A 333 19.60 8.75 17.38
C ASP A 333 19.24 10.22 17.64
N GLU A 334 19.04 10.61 18.89
CA GLU A 334 18.55 11.96 19.25
C GLU A 334 19.43 13.08 18.69
N ASP A 335 20.75 12.92 18.73
CA ASP A 335 21.72 13.87 18.20
C ASP A 335 21.78 13.86 16.67
N ALA A 336 21.63 12.69 16.03
CA ALA A 336 21.48 12.56 14.58
C ALA A 336 20.22 13.28 14.08
N TYR A 337 19.10 13.05 14.75
CA TYR A 337 17.84 13.76 14.47
C TYR A 337 18.04 15.29 14.60
N ALA A 338 18.62 15.75 15.70
CA ALA A 338 18.85 17.17 15.96
C ALA A 338 19.72 17.84 14.89
N VAL A 339 20.68 17.10 14.32
CA VAL A 339 21.54 17.57 13.23
C VAL A 339 20.77 17.69 11.92
N LEU A 340 20.02 16.65 11.54
CA LEU A 340 19.28 16.60 10.28
C LEU A 340 18.08 17.55 10.25
N ALA A 341 17.36 17.66 11.37
CA ALA A 341 16.19 18.54 11.51
C ALA A 341 16.49 20.03 11.37
N LYS A 342 17.76 20.46 11.46
CA LYS A 342 18.18 21.83 11.12
C LYS A 342 17.83 22.22 9.67
N LYS A 343 17.69 21.23 8.78
CA LYS A 343 17.22 21.44 7.39
C LYS A 343 15.70 21.39 7.35
N LYS A 344 15.05 22.52 7.41
CA LYS A 344 13.59 22.72 7.55
C LYS A 344 12.72 21.84 6.61
N ASN A 345 13.22 21.49 5.44
CA ASN A 345 12.41 20.83 4.40
C ASN A 345 12.70 19.34 4.26
N ILE A 346 13.77 18.81 4.86
CA ILE A 346 14.10 17.39 4.76
C ILE A 346 13.03 16.56 5.49
N ARG A 347 12.63 15.45 4.90
CA ARG A 347 11.69 14.53 5.52
C ARG A 347 12.44 13.40 6.15
N LEU A 348 12.18 13.15 7.43
CA LEU A 348 12.75 12.04 8.18
C LEU A 348 11.62 11.05 8.45
N LEU A 349 11.76 9.85 7.92
CA LEU A 349 10.75 8.80 7.99
C LEU A 349 11.30 7.61 8.78
N LYS A 350 10.58 7.24 9.84
CA LYS A 350 10.86 6.05 10.62
C LYS A 350 9.93 4.92 10.18
N VAL A 351 10.51 3.74 9.86
CA VAL A 351 9.79 2.55 9.37
C VAL A 351 10.14 1.34 10.23
N ASP A 352 9.18 0.49 10.52
CA ASP A 352 9.41 -0.75 11.27
C ASP A 352 10.06 -1.84 10.42
N PHE A 353 11.37 -1.95 10.48
CA PHE A 353 12.16 -2.95 9.75
C PHE A 353 12.02 -4.38 10.30
N SER A 354 11.42 -4.56 11.49
CA SER A 354 11.14 -5.92 12.00
C SER A 354 10.15 -6.68 11.13
N ALA A 355 9.36 -5.96 10.33
CA ALA A 355 8.35 -6.49 9.42
C ALA A 355 8.81 -6.51 7.95
N LYS A 356 10.11 -6.36 7.66
CA LYS A 356 10.63 -6.30 6.27
C LYS A 356 10.30 -7.52 5.41
N ASP A 357 10.07 -8.66 6.03
CA ASP A 357 9.75 -9.94 5.37
C ASP A 357 8.23 -10.24 5.32
N GLU A 358 7.37 -9.30 5.73
CA GLU A 358 5.92 -9.48 5.59
C GLU A 358 5.53 -9.70 4.12
N PRO A 359 4.56 -10.60 3.85
CA PRO A 359 4.07 -10.82 2.50
C PRO A 359 3.57 -9.53 1.84
N THR A 360 4.02 -9.30 0.63
CA THR A 360 3.58 -8.14 -0.16
C THR A 360 2.22 -8.41 -0.83
N ARG A 361 1.51 -7.34 -1.20
CA ARG A 361 0.34 -7.45 -2.07
C ARG A 361 0.76 -7.57 -3.54
N HIS A 362 -0.18 -8.02 -4.37
CA HIS A 362 -0.02 -7.96 -5.83
C HIS A 362 0.21 -6.52 -6.29
N GLU A 363 1.00 -6.37 -7.31
CA GLU A 363 1.16 -5.13 -8.04
C GLU A 363 0.04 -4.98 -9.07
N VAL A 364 -0.58 -3.80 -9.13
CA VAL A 364 -1.67 -3.50 -10.05
C VAL A 364 -1.28 -2.32 -10.91
N VAL A 365 -1.23 -2.53 -12.21
CA VAL A 365 -0.86 -1.50 -13.20
C VAL A 365 -2.03 -1.22 -14.11
N SER A 366 -2.41 0.05 -14.22
CA SER A 366 -3.47 0.50 -15.13
C SER A 366 -3.04 0.38 -16.59
N VAL A 367 -3.89 -0.22 -17.40
CA VAL A 367 -3.78 -0.22 -18.87
C VAL A 367 -5.05 0.33 -19.48
N MET A 368 -5.04 0.71 -20.77
CA MET A 368 -6.26 1.18 -21.43
C MET A 368 -7.31 0.07 -21.44
N GLY A 369 -8.43 0.30 -20.76
CA GLY A 369 -9.55 -0.62 -20.67
C GLY A 369 -9.50 -1.63 -19.52
N GLY A 370 -8.45 -1.62 -18.68
CA GLY A 370 -8.36 -2.56 -17.57
C GLY A 370 -7.14 -2.39 -16.69
N VAL A 371 -6.75 -3.47 -16.02
CA VAL A 371 -5.57 -3.55 -15.18
C VAL A 371 -4.79 -4.84 -15.46
N LEU A 372 -3.49 -4.78 -15.29
CA LEU A 372 -2.62 -5.94 -15.11
C LEU A 372 -2.38 -6.13 -13.62
N MET A 373 -2.43 -7.35 -13.15
CA MET A 373 -2.12 -7.72 -11.78
C MET A 373 -1.07 -8.82 -11.79
N GLN A 374 -0.04 -8.68 -10.96
CA GLN A 374 1.02 -9.67 -10.80
C GLN A 374 1.50 -9.71 -9.34
N GLU A 375 2.18 -10.78 -8.98
CA GLU A 375 2.96 -10.79 -7.73
C GLU A 375 4.10 -9.78 -7.80
N GLN A 376 4.50 -9.27 -6.65
CA GLN A 376 5.74 -8.48 -6.58
C GLN A 376 6.94 -9.42 -6.67
N ASP A 377 7.99 -8.96 -7.33
CA ASP A 377 9.26 -9.68 -7.40
C ASP A 377 9.97 -9.65 -6.04
N THR A 378 9.63 -10.63 -5.21
CA THR A 378 10.19 -10.83 -3.86
C THR A 378 11.02 -12.09 -3.76
N LEU A 379 11.37 -12.71 -4.91
CA LEU A 379 12.15 -13.92 -4.94
C LEU A 379 13.49 -13.69 -4.23
N LYS A 380 13.78 -14.55 -3.26
CA LYS A 380 15.10 -14.62 -2.60
C LYS A 380 15.90 -15.71 -3.27
N GLU A 381 17.05 -15.34 -3.80
CA GLU A 381 17.96 -16.26 -4.49
C GLU A 381 19.20 -16.50 -3.65
N ASP A 382 19.82 -17.67 -3.85
CA ASP A 382 21.10 -18.03 -3.28
C ASP A 382 22.12 -18.22 -4.42
N TRP A 383 23.25 -17.54 -4.37
CA TRP A 383 24.30 -17.65 -5.37
C TRP A 383 24.91 -19.07 -5.47
N HIS A 384 24.68 -19.93 -4.47
CA HIS A 384 25.09 -21.34 -4.53
C HIS A 384 24.31 -22.15 -5.59
N ASP A 385 23.12 -21.68 -5.96
CA ASP A 385 22.27 -22.30 -6.99
C ASP A 385 22.61 -21.84 -8.41
N TRP A 386 23.51 -20.86 -8.56
CA TRP A 386 23.87 -20.31 -9.87
C TRP A 386 24.80 -21.21 -10.65
N GLU A 387 24.58 -21.34 -11.95
CA GLU A 387 25.39 -22.15 -12.83
C GLU A 387 26.57 -21.34 -13.40
N CYS A 388 27.78 -21.79 -13.14
CA CYS A 388 28.97 -21.24 -13.81
C CYS A 388 29.18 -21.89 -15.18
N VAL A 389 29.02 -21.09 -16.25
CA VAL A 389 28.98 -21.56 -17.64
C VAL A 389 30.31 -21.36 -18.40
N THR A 390 31.32 -20.76 -17.78
CA THR A 390 32.61 -20.45 -18.39
C THR A 390 33.75 -21.31 -17.84
N ASP A 391 34.85 -21.38 -18.58
CA ASP A 391 36.08 -22.09 -18.18
C ASP A 391 36.72 -21.46 -16.94
N VAL A 392 36.77 -20.11 -16.90
CA VAL A 392 37.20 -19.35 -15.73
C VAL A 392 36.05 -19.39 -14.71
N LYS A 393 36.36 -19.85 -13.50
CA LYS A 393 35.38 -19.91 -12.41
C LYS A 393 35.48 -18.66 -11.55
N PRO A 394 34.36 -18.09 -11.10
CA PRO A 394 34.36 -16.96 -10.16
C PRO A 394 34.91 -17.41 -8.80
N THR A 395 35.57 -16.53 -8.11
CA THR A 395 35.91 -16.71 -6.70
C THR A 395 34.70 -16.53 -5.84
N GLU A 396 34.72 -17.00 -4.58
CA GLU A 396 33.63 -16.78 -3.62
C GLU A 396 33.37 -15.28 -3.36
N GLU A 397 34.43 -14.48 -3.36
CA GLU A 397 34.33 -13.02 -3.21
C GLU A 397 33.62 -12.38 -4.41
N GLN A 398 33.93 -12.84 -5.62
CA GLN A 398 33.23 -12.42 -6.83
C GLN A 398 31.76 -12.84 -6.80
N LEU A 399 31.41 -14.04 -6.34
CA LEU A 399 30.03 -14.50 -6.21
C LEU A 399 29.23 -13.63 -5.21
N LYS A 400 29.82 -13.29 -4.06
CA LYS A 400 29.24 -12.36 -3.09
C LYS A 400 29.03 -10.96 -3.67
N THR A 401 29.98 -10.50 -4.50
CA THR A 401 29.87 -9.21 -5.18
C THR A 401 28.80 -9.26 -6.29
N MET A 402 28.75 -10.37 -7.05
CA MET A 402 27.68 -10.60 -8.02
C MET A 402 26.30 -10.59 -7.36
N MET A 403 26.13 -11.23 -6.20
CA MET A 403 24.85 -11.20 -5.44
C MET A 403 24.48 -9.77 -5.02
N PHE A 404 25.44 -8.97 -4.59
CA PHE A 404 25.21 -7.57 -4.29
C PHE A 404 24.74 -6.78 -5.54
N ALA A 405 25.44 -6.95 -6.66
CA ALA A 405 25.09 -6.32 -7.93
C ALA A 405 23.75 -6.82 -8.48
N TRP A 406 23.44 -8.10 -8.26
CA TRP A 406 22.18 -8.75 -8.64
C TRP A 406 20.99 -8.17 -7.90
N LYS A 407 21.10 -8.00 -6.59
CA LYS A 407 20.10 -7.28 -5.78
C LYS A 407 19.91 -5.83 -6.24
N ALA A 408 20.98 -5.15 -6.62
CA ALA A 408 20.90 -3.77 -7.13
C ALA A 408 20.22 -3.69 -8.50
N VAL A 409 20.53 -4.62 -9.44
CA VAL A 409 19.95 -4.61 -10.79
C VAL A 409 18.44 -4.95 -10.78
N LYS A 410 18.00 -5.80 -9.87
CA LYS A 410 16.57 -6.12 -9.61
C LYS A 410 15.72 -4.86 -9.37
N HIS A 411 16.31 -3.83 -8.74
CA HIS A 411 15.63 -2.55 -8.44
C HIS A 411 15.98 -1.44 -9.45
N THR A 412 16.50 -1.80 -10.63
CA THR A 412 16.85 -0.86 -11.69
C THR A 412 15.93 -1.05 -12.89
N LYS A 413 15.40 0.04 -13.46
CA LYS A 413 14.50 -0.06 -14.63
C LYS A 413 15.17 -0.64 -15.85
N SER A 414 14.50 -1.56 -16.51
CA SER A 414 14.95 -2.30 -17.70
C SER A 414 15.08 -1.40 -18.95
N ASN A 415 15.96 -1.69 -19.91
CA ASN A 415 17.03 -2.66 -19.71
C ASN A 415 18.03 -2.12 -18.70
N ALA A 416 18.47 -2.96 -17.77
CA ALA A 416 19.30 -2.56 -16.66
C ALA A 416 20.65 -3.29 -16.63
N ILE A 417 21.71 -2.53 -16.38
CA ILE A 417 23.06 -3.04 -16.07
C ILE A 417 23.57 -2.34 -14.82
N VAL A 418 24.09 -3.11 -13.88
CA VAL A 418 24.80 -2.60 -12.71
C VAL A 418 26.24 -3.09 -12.75
N VAL A 419 27.18 -2.17 -12.66
CA VAL A 419 28.62 -2.44 -12.44
C VAL A 419 28.91 -2.13 -10.98
N ALA A 420 29.51 -3.08 -10.26
CA ALA A 420 29.74 -2.97 -8.82
C ALA A 420 31.05 -3.64 -8.40
N ASN A 421 31.55 -3.25 -7.23
CA ASN A 421 32.54 -4.00 -6.48
C ASN A 421 31.94 -4.50 -5.16
N ASP A 422 32.75 -5.09 -4.30
CA ASP A 422 32.33 -5.63 -3.00
C ASP A 422 31.81 -4.58 -2.00
N GLU A 423 32.02 -3.31 -2.27
CA GLU A 423 31.68 -2.19 -1.39
C GLU A 423 30.44 -1.40 -1.84
N ARG A 424 30.30 -1.22 -3.15
CA ARG A 424 29.28 -0.33 -3.71
C ARG A 424 28.96 -0.59 -5.18
N THR A 425 27.88 -0.03 -5.66
CA THR A 425 27.67 0.18 -7.10
C THR A 425 28.68 1.21 -7.61
N LEU A 426 29.29 0.93 -8.75
CA LEU A 426 30.23 1.83 -9.43
C LEU A 426 29.53 2.60 -10.55
N GLY A 427 28.59 1.96 -11.22
CA GLY A 427 27.78 2.57 -12.26
C GLY A 427 26.49 1.82 -12.51
N VAL A 428 25.44 2.56 -12.79
CA VAL A 428 24.10 2.05 -13.09
C VAL A 428 23.65 2.58 -14.44
N GLY A 429 23.32 1.67 -15.36
CA GLY A 429 22.65 2.00 -16.62
C GLY A 429 21.22 1.50 -16.57
N SER A 430 20.26 2.38 -16.66
CA SER A 430 18.84 2.09 -16.50
C SER A 430 17.98 2.57 -17.65
N GLY A 431 16.88 1.87 -17.92
CA GLY A 431 15.78 2.37 -18.78
C GLY A 431 16.14 2.53 -20.26
N GLN A 432 17.12 1.77 -20.78
CA GLN A 432 17.52 1.91 -22.16
C GLN A 432 16.78 0.92 -23.08
N PRO A 433 16.43 1.33 -24.32
CA PRO A 433 15.78 0.44 -25.30
C PRO A 433 16.66 -0.78 -25.67
N ASN A 434 17.97 -0.64 -25.61
CA ASN A 434 18.90 -1.76 -25.84
C ASN A 434 19.88 -1.90 -24.67
N ARG A 435 20.34 -3.12 -24.44
CA ARG A 435 21.15 -3.48 -23.27
C ARG A 435 22.59 -2.96 -23.34
N ILE A 436 23.17 -2.92 -24.52
CA ILE A 436 24.53 -2.41 -24.69
C ILE A 436 24.65 -0.92 -24.33
N ASP A 437 23.62 -0.12 -24.54
CA ASP A 437 23.65 1.28 -24.14
C ASP A 437 23.54 1.44 -22.62
N SER A 438 22.76 0.57 -21.94
CA SER A 438 22.76 0.50 -20.47
C SER A 438 24.16 0.18 -19.95
N LEU A 439 24.86 -0.79 -20.56
CA LEU A 439 26.23 -1.13 -20.18
C LEU A 439 27.20 0.03 -20.40
N LYS A 440 27.14 0.70 -21.56
CA LYS A 440 28.00 1.87 -21.84
C LYS A 440 27.78 3.00 -20.81
N ILE A 441 26.53 3.23 -20.40
CA ILE A 441 26.22 4.20 -19.35
C ILE A 441 26.81 3.76 -18.01
N ALA A 442 26.61 2.50 -17.60
CA ALA A 442 27.14 1.98 -16.36
C ALA A 442 28.67 2.04 -16.30
N VAL A 443 29.36 1.62 -17.36
CA VAL A 443 30.83 1.68 -17.47
C VAL A 443 31.34 3.11 -17.47
N LYS A 444 30.66 4.03 -18.18
CA LYS A 444 31.00 5.45 -18.15
C LYS A 444 30.92 6.07 -16.76
N HIS A 445 29.90 5.71 -15.97
CA HIS A 445 29.76 6.18 -14.59
C HIS A 445 30.81 5.54 -13.67
N ALA A 446 31.11 4.26 -13.85
CA ALA A 446 32.13 3.57 -13.09
C ALA A 446 33.55 4.15 -13.33
N GLY A 447 33.85 4.53 -14.60
CA GLY A 447 35.11 5.20 -14.98
C GLY A 447 36.34 4.49 -14.44
N ASP A 448 37.24 5.25 -13.84
CA ASP A 448 38.51 4.75 -13.29
C ASP A 448 38.35 3.88 -12.02
N ALA A 449 37.13 3.73 -11.51
CA ALA A 449 36.85 2.89 -10.34
C ALA A 449 36.73 1.39 -10.69
N ILE A 450 36.78 1.03 -11.99
CA ILE A 450 36.80 -0.36 -12.43
C ILE A 450 38.18 -0.97 -12.10
N ASP A 451 38.15 -2.06 -11.34
CA ASP A 451 39.35 -2.82 -10.92
C ASP A 451 39.10 -4.34 -11.01
N ASP A 452 40.06 -5.15 -10.56
CA ASP A 452 39.97 -6.63 -10.61
C ASP A 452 38.82 -7.22 -9.74
N ARG A 453 38.21 -6.43 -8.83
CA ARG A 453 37.07 -6.83 -8.00
C ARG A 453 35.73 -6.52 -8.68
N THR A 454 35.75 -5.83 -9.82
CA THR A 454 34.54 -5.33 -10.48
C THR A 454 33.78 -6.45 -11.15
N VAL A 455 32.48 -6.48 -10.90
CA VAL A 455 31.52 -7.39 -11.52
C VAL A 455 30.43 -6.60 -12.26
N MET A 456 29.75 -7.27 -13.18
CA MET A 456 28.60 -6.76 -13.90
C MET A 456 27.38 -7.66 -13.68
N ALA A 457 26.23 -7.06 -13.35
CA ALA A 457 24.93 -7.72 -13.31
C ALA A 457 24.01 -7.19 -14.40
N SER A 458 23.27 -8.09 -15.06
CA SER A 458 22.28 -7.77 -16.08
C SER A 458 20.91 -8.32 -15.68
N ASP A 459 19.86 -7.51 -15.71
CA ASP A 459 18.48 -7.88 -15.34
C ASP A 459 17.87 -8.97 -16.26
N ALA A 460 18.42 -9.20 -17.45
CA ALA A 460 18.02 -10.22 -18.41
C ALA A 460 19.20 -10.70 -19.27
N PHE A 461 18.93 -11.70 -20.11
CA PHE A 461 19.94 -12.32 -20.99
C PHE A 461 20.53 -11.33 -22.01
N PHE A 462 21.72 -11.70 -22.55
CA PHE A 462 22.32 -10.98 -23.66
C PHE A 462 21.80 -11.52 -25.00
N PRO A 463 21.16 -10.66 -25.84
CA PRO A 463 20.73 -11.11 -27.16
C PRO A 463 21.91 -11.35 -28.15
N PHE A 464 23.06 -10.71 -27.87
CA PHE A 464 24.30 -10.78 -28.61
C PHE A 464 25.50 -10.78 -27.65
N ASN A 465 26.67 -11.13 -28.13
CA ASN A 465 27.92 -11.15 -27.34
C ASN A 465 28.57 -9.77 -27.16
N ASP A 466 27.98 -8.71 -27.71
CA ASP A 466 28.49 -7.34 -27.68
C ASP A 466 28.67 -6.78 -26.25
N CYS A 467 27.71 -7.09 -25.35
CA CYS A 467 27.80 -6.70 -23.94
C CYS A 467 29.04 -7.38 -23.26
N VAL A 468 29.23 -8.68 -23.49
CA VAL A 468 30.33 -9.42 -22.89
C VAL A 468 31.66 -8.89 -23.41
N LYS A 469 31.77 -8.68 -24.73
CA LYS A 469 32.95 -8.10 -25.37
C LYS A 469 33.29 -6.73 -24.79
N PHE A 470 32.29 -5.83 -24.75
CA PHE A 470 32.45 -4.47 -24.22
C PHE A 470 32.88 -4.47 -22.74
N ALA A 471 32.28 -5.34 -21.92
CA ALA A 471 32.66 -5.50 -20.52
C ALA A 471 34.10 -5.90 -20.34
N GLY A 472 34.56 -6.91 -21.10
CA GLY A 472 35.94 -7.38 -21.07
C GLY A 472 36.95 -6.33 -21.55
N GLU A 473 36.67 -5.58 -22.63
CA GLU A 473 37.50 -4.48 -23.15
C GLU A 473 37.66 -3.36 -22.07
N HIS A 474 36.76 -3.26 -21.11
CA HIS A 474 36.78 -2.27 -20.01
C HIS A 474 37.21 -2.86 -18.66
N GLY A 475 37.77 -4.07 -18.64
CA GLY A 475 38.38 -4.64 -17.44
C GLY A 475 37.45 -5.39 -16.49
N ILE A 476 36.17 -5.57 -16.84
CA ILE A 476 35.22 -6.36 -16.03
C ILE A 476 35.58 -7.85 -16.16
N LYS A 477 35.77 -8.54 -15.03
CA LYS A 477 36.25 -9.93 -14.97
C LYS A 477 35.20 -10.96 -14.58
N ALA A 478 34.00 -10.49 -14.15
CA ALA A 478 32.96 -11.39 -13.69
C ALA A 478 31.59 -10.84 -14.04
N ILE A 479 30.70 -11.71 -14.54
CA ILE A 479 29.34 -11.35 -15.04
C ILE A 479 28.31 -12.28 -14.44
N VAL A 480 27.18 -11.72 -13.97
CA VAL A 480 25.96 -12.45 -13.61
C VAL A 480 24.80 -12.00 -14.50
N GLN A 481 24.08 -12.98 -15.06
CA GLN A 481 22.92 -12.77 -15.92
C GLN A 481 22.04 -14.03 -15.92
N PRO A 482 20.76 -13.93 -16.31
CA PRO A 482 19.84 -15.07 -16.19
C PRO A 482 20.05 -16.19 -17.21
N GLY A 483 20.66 -15.93 -18.37
CA GLY A 483 20.62 -16.87 -19.48
C GLY A 483 19.25 -16.94 -20.17
N GLY A 484 19.08 -17.88 -21.10
CA GLY A 484 17.84 -18.12 -21.80
C GLY A 484 17.76 -17.51 -23.21
N SER A 485 18.86 -16.96 -23.73
CA SER A 485 18.96 -16.56 -25.13
C SER A 485 19.26 -17.77 -26.01
N VAL A 486 18.70 -17.79 -27.22
CA VAL A 486 19.12 -18.76 -28.27
C VAL A 486 20.58 -18.59 -28.66
N ARG A 487 21.24 -17.50 -28.26
CA ARG A 487 22.62 -17.16 -28.54
C ARG A 487 23.50 -17.15 -27.27
N ASP A 488 23.09 -17.79 -26.21
CA ASP A 488 23.89 -17.85 -24.97
C ASP A 488 25.30 -18.38 -25.23
N GLN A 489 25.44 -19.36 -26.14
CA GLN A 489 26.75 -19.93 -26.50
C GLN A 489 27.72 -18.86 -27.06
N GLU A 490 27.23 -17.92 -27.87
CA GLU A 490 28.07 -16.84 -28.42
C GLU A 490 28.61 -15.92 -27.28
N SER A 491 27.81 -15.70 -26.24
CA SER A 491 28.20 -14.94 -25.06
C SER A 491 29.17 -15.72 -24.17
N ILE A 492 28.98 -17.02 -24.02
CA ILE A 492 29.88 -17.92 -23.27
C ILE A 492 31.23 -18.00 -23.96
N ASP A 493 31.26 -18.22 -25.29
CA ASP A 493 32.49 -18.28 -26.07
C ASP A 493 33.29 -16.97 -25.97
N MET A 494 32.60 -15.83 -26.08
CA MET A 494 33.22 -14.51 -25.91
C MET A 494 33.76 -14.31 -24.49
N ALA A 495 33.04 -14.75 -23.45
CA ALA A 495 33.52 -14.67 -22.07
C ALA A 495 34.79 -15.54 -21.86
N ASN A 496 34.81 -16.74 -22.42
CA ASN A 496 35.99 -17.61 -22.40
C ASN A 496 37.18 -16.99 -23.13
N GLU A 497 36.98 -16.41 -24.34
CA GLU A 497 38.00 -15.71 -25.10
C GLU A 497 38.63 -14.55 -24.30
N MET A 498 37.79 -13.81 -23.54
CA MET A 498 38.22 -12.66 -22.76
C MET A 498 38.64 -12.99 -21.31
N GLY A 499 38.59 -14.27 -20.93
CA GLY A 499 38.93 -14.72 -19.57
C GLY A 499 38.00 -14.19 -18.49
N ILE A 500 36.70 -14.06 -18.80
CA ILE A 500 35.66 -13.59 -17.90
C ILE A 500 34.93 -14.77 -17.26
N ALA A 501 34.75 -14.75 -15.95
CA ALA A 501 33.88 -15.69 -15.26
C ALA A 501 32.42 -15.27 -15.46
N MET A 502 31.56 -16.18 -15.94
CA MET A 502 30.12 -15.90 -16.11
C MET A 502 29.27 -16.92 -15.39
N VAL A 503 28.30 -16.46 -14.66
CA VAL A 503 27.24 -17.29 -14.03
C VAL A 503 25.88 -16.96 -14.60
N MET A 504 25.03 -17.99 -14.69
CA MET A 504 23.64 -17.88 -15.08
C MET A 504 22.74 -18.21 -13.89
N THR A 505 21.77 -17.32 -13.61
CA THR A 505 20.85 -17.46 -12.47
C THR A 505 19.59 -18.25 -12.82
N GLY A 506 19.24 -18.35 -14.12
CA GLY A 506 17.96 -18.92 -14.57
C GLY A 506 16.74 -18.04 -14.29
N VAL A 507 16.90 -16.93 -13.58
CA VAL A 507 15.83 -15.99 -13.20
C VAL A 507 16.14 -14.59 -13.73
N ARG A 508 15.16 -13.94 -14.34
CA ARG A 508 15.28 -12.55 -14.80
C ARG A 508 14.49 -11.60 -13.89
N HIS A 509 14.94 -10.36 -13.80
CA HIS A 509 14.32 -9.30 -12.99
C HIS A 509 13.92 -8.09 -13.83
N PHE A 510 13.02 -8.29 -14.80
CA PHE A 510 12.51 -7.17 -15.58
C PHE A 510 11.70 -6.21 -14.75
N ARG A 511 11.94 -4.91 -14.94
CA ARG A 511 11.22 -3.83 -14.30
C ARG A 511 10.97 -2.68 -15.28
N HIS A 512 9.73 -2.47 -15.65
CA HIS A 512 9.30 -1.43 -16.61
C HIS A 512 8.63 -0.22 -15.97
#